data_5de8012de83495b129b1541f12f5c373
#
_entry.id   5de8012de83495b129b1541f12f5c373
#
_cell.length_a   1.000
_cell.length_b   1.000
_cell.length_c   1.000
_cell.angle_alpha   90.00
_cell.angle_beta   90.00
_cell.angle_gamma   90.00
#
_symmetry.space_group_name_H-M   'P 1'
#
loop_
_entity.id
_entity.type
_entity.pdbx_description
1 polymer ?
#
loop_
_entity_poly.entity_id
_entity_poly.type
_entity_poly.pdbx_seq_one_letter_code
_entity_poly.pdbx_strand_id
1 'polypeptide(L)'
;MANIRKANISDAYSCAEIVHSWVQATSWMPNRFTLAELESLIEERMPNREIWVVGDPIFAYLSFDRPNNSIAALYSKNPGQGHGRQLINHIKSHSSFLQLWSHSFNSKAHKFYMREGFVTKEFNQLGADGIPEIRFEWKR
;
A
#
# COMPACT_ATOMS: atom_id res chain seq x y z
N MET A 1 -19.01 4.88 -8.43
CA MET A 1 -17.69 4.30 -8.19
C MET A 1 -16.65 5.39 -8.27
N ALA A 2 -15.71 5.43 -7.34
CA ALA A 2 -14.67 6.45 -7.35
C ALA A 2 -13.68 6.21 -8.49
N ASN A 3 -13.12 7.30 -9.03
CA ASN A 3 -12.15 7.22 -10.12
C ASN A 3 -10.76 6.89 -9.62
N ILE A 4 -10.08 6.02 -10.36
CA ILE A 4 -8.65 5.76 -10.18
C ILE A 4 -7.89 6.64 -11.15
N ARG A 5 -6.81 7.25 -10.69
CA ARG A 5 -5.89 7.99 -11.54
C ARG A 5 -4.47 7.89 -11.01
N LYS A 6 -3.50 8.21 -11.85
CA LYS A 6 -2.12 8.35 -11.39
C LYS A 6 -1.99 9.59 -10.52
N ALA A 7 -1.22 9.45 -9.44
CA ALA A 7 -0.92 10.56 -8.56
C ALA A 7 0.06 11.52 -9.23
N ASN A 8 -0.06 12.81 -8.92
CA ASN A 8 0.95 13.81 -9.21
C ASN A 8 1.56 14.29 -7.89
N ILE A 9 2.57 15.14 -7.97
CA ILE A 9 3.32 15.53 -6.77
C ILE A 9 2.45 16.24 -5.73
N SER A 10 1.41 16.95 -6.18
CA SER A 10 0.49 17.63 -5.25
C SER A 10 -0.38 16.68 -4.45
N ASP A 11 -0.44 15.40 -4.81
CA ASP A 11 -1.18 14.39 -4.08
C ASP A 11 -0.40 13.78 -2.91
N ALA A 12 0.92 14.04 -2.83
CA ALA A 12 1.78 13.43 -1.82
C ALA A 12 1.32 13.71 -0.39
N TYR A 13 0.82 14.91 -0.12
CA TYR A 13 0.32 15.26 1.19
C TYR A 13 -0.88 14.40 1.61
N SER A 14 -1.86 14.25 0.72
CA SER A 14 -3.06 13.44 1.02
C SER A 14 -2.70 11.97 1.25
N CYS A 15 -1.76 11.44 0.47
CA CYS A 15 -1.25 10.08 0.68
C CYS A 15 -0.54 9.97 2.02
N ALA A 16 0.30 10.95 2.37
CA ALA A 16 1.02 10.98 3.63
C ALA A 16 0.07 11.04 4.83
N GLU A 17 -1.02 11.79 4.73
CA GLU A 17 -2.04 11.85 5.78
C GLU A 17 -2.65 10.46 6.05
N ILE A 18 -2.92 9.71 5.00
CA ILE A 18 -3.50 8.37 5.14
C ILE A 18 -2.54 7.44 5.88
N VAL A 19 -1.26 7.43 5.48
CA VAL A 19 -0.23 6.62 6.15
C VAL A 19 -0.06 7.06 7.59
N HIS A 20 0.05 8.35 7.84
CA HIS A 20 0.25 8.91 9.16
C HIS A 20 -0.89 8.52 10.11
N SER A 21 -2.13 8.65 9.65
CA SER A 21 -3.30 8.26 10.44
C SER A 21 -3.28 6.76 10.75
N TRP A 22 -2.89 5.93 9.78
CA TRP A 22 -2.79 4.49 9.99
C TRP A 22 -1.73 4.16 11.05
N VAL A 23 -0.55 4.80 10.98
CA VAL A 23 0.52 4.59 11.95
C VAL A 23 0.06 5.00 13.35
N GLN A 24 -0.59 6.16 13.48
CA GLN A 24 -1.10 6.63 14.76
C GLN A 24 -2.12 5.67 15.38
N ALA A 25 -2.94 5.02 14.55
CA ALA A 25 -3.98 4.10 15.00
C ALA A 25 -3.47 2.66 15.22
N THR A 26 -2.22 2.37 14.86
CA THR A 26 -1.67 1.00 14.89
C THR A 26 -0.62 0.88 15.99
N SER A 27 -1.00 0.27 17.10
CA SER A 27 -0.16 0.23 18.32
C SER A 27 1.19 -0.46 18.15
N TRP A 28 1.28 -1.47 17.27
CA TRP A 28 2.53 -2.21 17.05
C TRP A 28 3.45 -1.56 16.01
N MET A 29 3.00 -0.50 15.35
CA MET A 29 3.80 0.18 14.33
C MET A 29 4.57 1.35 14.95
N PRO A 30 5.92 1.40 14.81
CA PRO A 30 6.69 2.53 15.32
C PRO A 30 6.31 3.82 14.61
N ASN A 31 6.13 4.89 15.39
CA ASN A 31 5.85 6.22 14.86
C ASN A 31 7.18 6.95 14.66
N ARG A 32 7.84 6.69 13.52
CA ARG A 32 9.21 7.19 13.25
C ARG A 32 9.24 8.50 12.47
N PHE A 33 8.16 8.82 11.77
CA PHE A 33 8.15 9.94 10.81
C PHE A 33 7.04 10.91 11.13
N THR A 34 7.34 12.20 10.96
CA THR A 34 6.31 13.25 10.98
C THR A 34 5.53 13.19 9.67
N LEU A 35 4.39 13.87 9.64
CA LEU A 35 3.59 14.00 8.42
C LEU A 35 4.42 14.62 7.28
N ALA A 36 5.18 15.68 7.58
CA ALA A 36 6.02 16.32 6.58
C ALA A 36 7.12 15.39 6.03
N GLU A 37 7.70 14.56 6.90
CA GLU A 37 8.69 13.58 6.48
C GLU A 37 8.08 12.49 5.58
N LEU A 38 6.88 12.03 5.91
CA LEU A 38 6.16 11.06 5.07
C LEU A 38 5.83 11.64 3.71
N GLU A 39 5.40 12.89 3.66
CA GLU A 39 5.13 13.59 2.41
C GLU A 39 6.40 13.64 1.54
N SER A 40 7.53 14.03 2.13
CA SER A 40 8.81 14.10 1.42
C SER A 40 9.25 12.73 0.89
N LEU A 41 9.08 11.67 1.68
CA LEU A 41 9.42 10.31 1.26
C LEU A 41 8.58 9.86 0.05
N ILE A 42 7.29 10.18 0.07
CA ILE A 42 6.41 9.84 -1.04
C ILE A 42 6.83 10.61 -2.31
N GLU A 43 7.10 11.91 -2.17
CA GLU A 43 7.57 12.72 -3.29
C GLU A 43 8.86 12.18 -3.90
N GLU A 44 9.82 11.79 -3.07
CA GLU A 44 11.10 11.24 -3.51
C GLU A 44 10.94 9.94 -4.30
N ARG A 45 9.94 9.13 -3.95
CA ARG A 45 9.71 7.84 -4.60
C ARG A 45 8.91 7.92 -5.88
N MET A 46 8.18 9.00 -6.11
CA MET A 46 7.30 9.14 -7.27
C MET A 46 7.99 8.88 -8.62
N PRO A 47 9.23 9.33 -8.87
CA PRO A 47 9.87 9.05 -10.15
C PRO A 47 10.13 7.56 -10.42
N ASN A 48 10.25 6.76 -9.37
CA ASN A 48 10.59 5.33 -9.46
C ASN A 48 9.42 4.40 -9.12
N ARG A 49 8.23 4.94 -8.93
CA ARG A 49 7.03 4.18 -8.56
C ARG A 49 5.85 4.64 -9.38
N GLU A 50 4.90 3.74 -9.55
CA GLU A 50 3.57 4.11 -10.05
C GLU A 50 2.70 4.28 -8.82
N ILE A 51 2.24 5.49 -8.57
CA ILE A 51 1.34 5.75 -7.46
C ILE A 51 -0.04 6.02 -8.01
N TRP A 52 -0.98 5.17 -7.62
CA TRP A 52 -2.37 5.24 -8.04
C TRP A 52 -3.22 5.67 -6.87
N VAL A 53 -4.13 6.61 -7.12
CA VAL A 53 -5.04 7.14 -6.09
C VAL A 53 -6.47 6.94 -6.53
N VAL A 54 -7.37 6.85 -5.55
CA VAL A 54 -8.80 6.72 -5.79
C VAL A 54 -9.54 7.75 -4.96
N GLY A 55 -10.47 8.44 -5.63
CA GLY A 55 -11.36 9.41 -4.99
C GLY A 55 -10.87 10.85 -5.04
N ASP A 56 -11.81 11.76 -4.81
CA ASP A 56 -11.57 13.20 -4.70
C ASP A 56 -12.52 13.75 -3.63
N PRO A 57 -12.04 14.04 -2.41
CA PRO A 57 -10.66 13.87 -1.92
C PRO A 57 -10.19 12.41 -1.97
N ILE A 58 -8.87 12.21 -1.91
CA ILE A 58 -8.28 10.87 -2.01
C ILE A 58 -8.69 10.01 -0.81
N PHE A 59 -9.23 8.82 -1.09
CA PHE A 59 -9.66 7.84 -0.07
C PHE A 59 -8.64 6.74 0.15
N ALA A 60 -7.83 6.43 -0.86
CA ALA A 60 -6.86 5.35 -0.80
C ALA A 60 -5.79 5.54 -1.86
N TYR A 61 -4.63 4.92 -1.65
CA TYR A 61 -3.59 4.91 -2.66
C TYR A 61 -2.80 3.61 -2.64
N LEU A 62 -2.16 3.34 -3.79
CA LEU A 62 -1.29 2.19 -3.98
C LEU A 62 0.00 2.66 -4.64
N SER A 63 1.15 2.23 -4.08
CA SER A 63 2.46 2.48 -4.68
C SER A 63 2.99 1.18 -5.25
N PHE A 64 3.30 1.17 -6.54
CA PHE A 64 3.70 -0.02 -7.26
C PHE A 64 5.13 0.11 -7.80
N ASP A 65 5.95 -0.86 -7.48
CA ASP A 65 7.32 -1.00 -7.99
C ASP A 65 7.27 -1.96 -9.19
N ARG A 66 7.08 -1.42 -10.38
CA ARG A 66 6.87 -2.22 -11.59
C ARG A 66 8.05 -3.13 -11.94
N PRO A 67 9.31 -2.67 -11.88
CA PRO A 67 10.43 -3.57 -12.18
C PRO A 67 10.44 -4.86 -11.36
N ASN A 68 9.94 -4.81 -10.12
CA ASN A 68 9.89 -5.97 -9.23
C ASN A 68 8.49 -6.58 -9.11
N ASN A 69 7.51 -6.05 -9.83
CA ASN A 69 6.11 -6.46 -9.70
C ASN A 69 5.63 -6.44 -8.25
N SER A 70 6.11 -5.47 -7.48
CA SER A 70 5.89 -5.42 -6.04
C SER A 70 4.98 -4.25 -5.65
N ILE A 71 3.95 -4.55 -4.88
CA ILE A 71 3.11 -3.52 -4.26
C ILE A 71 3.85 -3.04 -3.02
N ALA A 72 4.37 -1.82 -3.08
CA ALA A 72 5.19 -1.26 -2.00
C ALA A 72 4.35 -0.62 -0.89
N ALA A 73 3.14 -0.19 -1.21
CA ALA A 73 2.22 0.41 -0.25
C ALA A 73 0.79 0.29 -0.74
N LEU A 74 -0.13 0.07 0.19
CA LEU A 74 -1.56 0.10 -0.06
C LEU A 74 -2.25 0.52 1.24
N TYR A 75 -2.84 1.70 1.22
CA TYR A 75 -3.50 2.27 2.40
C TYR A 75 -4.84 2.88 2.03
N SER A 76 -5.83 2.69 2.91
CA SER A 76 -7.17 3.27 2.77
C SER A 76 -7.50 4.12 3.97
N LYS A 77 -8.11 5.28 3.74
CA LYS A 77 -8.56 6.18 4.80
C LYS A 77 -9.66 5.54 5.64
N ASN A 78 -10.61 4.89 4.96
CA ASN A 78 -11.72 4.19 5.61
C ASN A 78 -11.76 2.75 5.07
N PRO A 79 -11.07 1.80 5.73
CA PRO A 79 -11.10 0.40 5.29
C PRO A 79 -12.52 -0.16 5.25
N GLY A 80 -12.76 -1.13 4.36
CA GLY A 80 -14.05 -1.77 4.21
C GLY A 80 -14.98 -1.13 3.20
N GLN A 81 -14.52 -0.09 2.48
CA GLN A 81 -15.32 0.60 1.46
C GLN A 81 -15.03 0.13 0.02
N GLY A 82 -14.16 -0.86 -0.13
CA GLY A 82 -13.82 -1.42 -1.44
C GLY A 82 -12.75 -0.67 -2.22
N HIS A 83 -12.16 0.37 -1.66
CA HIS A 83 -11.14 1.17 -2.34
C HIS A 83 -9.84 0.37 -2.57
N GLY A 84 -9.42 -0.41 -1.59
CA GLY A 84 -8.24 -1.27 -1.72
C GLY A 84 -8.42 -2.31 -2.81
N ARG A 85 -9.58 -2.95 -2.86
CA ARG A 85 -9.91 -3.91 -3.90
C ARG A 85 -9.90 -3.27 -5.29
N GLN A 86 -10.44 -2.06 -5.40
CA GLN A 86 -10.44 -1.32 -6.65
C GLN A 86 -9.03 -1.07 -7.16
N LEU A 87 -8.12 -0.66 -6.27
CA LEU A 87 -6.70 -0.44 -6.60
C LEU A 87 -5.99 -1.74 -6.98
N ILE A 88 -6.21 -2.81 -6.23
CA ILE A 88 -5.63 -4.13 -6.51
C ILE A 88 -6.10 -4.63 -7.89
N ASN A 89 -7.40 -4.52 -8.18
CA ASN A 89 -7.92 -4.95 -9.48
C ASN A 89 -7.35 -4.13 -10.63
N HIS A 90 -7.10 -2.85 -10.41
CA HIS A 90 -6.47 -2.01 -11.41
C HIS A 90 -5.05 -2.51 -11.75
N ILE A 91 -4.25 -2.80 -10.74
CA ILE A 91 -2.88 -3.33 -10.95
C ILE A 91 -2.93 -4.73 -11.57
N LYS A 92 -3.84 -5.60 -11.13
CA LYS A 92 -4.01 -6.94 -11.70
C LYS A 92 -4.30 -6.89 -13.18
N SER A 93 -5.08 -5.91 -13.64
CA SER A 93 -5.46 -5.81 -15.06
C SER A 93 -4.26 -5.55 -15.98
N HIS A 94 -3.14 -5.09 -15.43
CA HIS A 94 -1.92 -4.78 -16.16
C HIS A 94 -0.74 -5.68 -15.77
N SER A 95 -1.02 -6.79 -15.07
CA SER A 95 0.03 -7.65 -14.52
C SER A 95 -0.33 -9.12 -14.64
N SER A 96 0.67 -9.98 -14.75
CA SER A 96 0.50 -11.44 -14.69
C SER A 96 0.99 -12.02 -13.37
N PHE A 97 1.77 -11.25 -12.63
CA PHE A 97 2.34 -11.63 -11.34
C PHE A 97 2.48 -10.40 -10.46
N LEU A 98 2.11 -10.55 -9.20
CA LEU A 98 2.27 -9.50 -8.18
C LEU A 98 2.83 -10.12 -6.91
N GLN A 99 3.62 -9.34 -6.18
CA GLN A 99 4.07 -9.72 -4.86
C GLN A 99 4.00 -8.52 -3.92
N LEU A 100 4.02 -8.79 -2.64
CA LEU A 100 4.08 -7.76 -1.61
C LEU A 100 4.58 -8.34 -0.30
N TRP A 101 5.11 -7.46 0.55
CA TRP A 101 5.47 -7.79 1.92
C TRP A 101 4.49 -7.08 2.85
N SER A 102 3.97 -7.81 3.83
CA SER A 102 3.04 -7.26 4.82
C SER A 102 3.54 -7.59 6.22
N HIS A 103 3.41 -6.65 7.14
CA HIS A 103 3.80 -6.87 8.54
C HIS A 103 3.04 -8.06 9.12
N SER A 104 3.76 -8.94 9.81
CA SER A 104 3.19 -10.17 10.38
C SER A 104 2.02 -9.90 11.33
N PHE A 105 2.02 -8.75 11.99
CA PHE A 105 0.97 -8.38 12.94
C PHE A 105 -0.29 -7.82 12.28
N ASN A 106 -0.25 -7.57 10.97
CA ASN A 106 -1.37 -6.95 10.26
C ASN A 106 -2.35 -8.00 9.74
N SER A 107 -3.08 -8.65 10.66
CA SER A 107 -4.01 -9.72 10.30
C SER A 107 -5.15 -9.29 9.39
N LYS A 108 -5.60 -8.03 9.51
CA LYS A 108 -6.66 -7.48 8.63
C LYS A 108 -6.18 -7.42 7.19
N ALA A 109 -4.95 -6.98 6.97
CA ALA A 109 -4.37 -6.94 5.64
C ALA A 109 -4.21 -8.35 5.06
N HIS A 110 -3.78 -9.32 5.87
CA HIS A 110 -3.63 -10.71 5.43
C HIS A 110 -4.94 -11.28 4.93
N LYS A 111 -6.03 -11.06 5.66
CA LYS A 111 -7.36 -11.51 5.25
C LYS A 111 -7.77 -10.85 3.93
N PHE A 112 -7.50 -9.57 3.79
CA PHE A 112 -7.79 -8.84 2.56
C PHE A 112 -7.01 -9.43 1.38
N TYR A 113 -5.70 -9.61 1.50
CA TYR A 113 -4.89 -10.15 0.40
C TYR A 113 -5.31 -11.56 0.03
N MET A 114 -5.61 -12.41 1.00
CA MET A 114 -6.08 -13.77 0.72
C MET A 114 -7.42 -13.77 -0.03
N ARG A 115 -8.34 -12.88 0.34
CA ARG A 115 -9.60 -12.72 -0.41
C ARG A 115 -9.37 -12.26 -1.84
N GLU A 116 -8.33 -11.46 -2.05
CA GLU A 116 -7.98 -10.99 -3.40
C GLU A 116 -7.16 -11.99 -4.20
N GLY A 117 -6.96 -13.19 -3.68
CA GLY A 117 -6.32 -14.29 -4.39
C GLY A 117 -4.82 -14.40 -4.18
N PHE A 118 -4.25 -13.65 -3.23
CA PHE A 118 -2.84 -13.78 -2.88
C PHE A 118 -2.63 -14.97 -1.95
N VAL A 119 -1.47 -15.61 -2.08
CA VAL A 119 -1.06 -16.71 -1.19
C VAL A 119 0.25 -16.35 -0.51
N THR A 120 0.43 -16.88 0.70
CA THR A 120 1.66 -16.66 1.47
C THR A 120 2.80 -17.51 0.92
N LYS A 121 4.00 -16.93 0.83
CA LYS A 121 5.19 -17.60 0.28
C LYS A 121 6.38 -17.61 1.21
N GLU A 122 6.60 -16.54 1.96
CA GLU A 122 7.71 -16.44 2.90
C GLU A 122 7.23 -15.84 4.21
N PHE A 123 7.81 -16.30 5.32
CA PHE A 123 7.41 -15.91 6.66
C PHE A 123 8.58 -15.37 7.44
N ASN A 124 8.29 -14.49 8.39
CA ASN A 124 9.23 -14.04 9.43
C ASN A 124 10.52 -13.40 8.90
N GLN A 125 10.45 -12.74 7.75
CA GLN A 125 11.57 -11.92 7.27
C GLN A 125 11.51 -10.58 7.99
N LEU A 126 12.66 -10.05 8.45
CA LEU A 126 12.69 -8.74 9.08
C LEU A 126 12.65 -7.65 8.01
N GLY A 127 11.71 -6.71 8.14
CA GLY A 127 11.64 -5.54 7.30
C GLY A 127 12.61 -4.46 7.75
N ALA A 128 12.68 -3.36 7.00
CA ALA A 128 13.55 -2.22 7.30
C ALA A 128 13.25 -1.57 8.65
N ASP A 129 12.01 -1.68 9.13
CA ASP A 129 11.57 -1.16 10.42
C ASP A 129 11.81 -2.14 11.58
N GLY A 130 12.41 -3.31 11.33
CA GLY A 130 12.67 -4.33 12.33
C GLY A 130 11.45 -5.18 12.70
N ILE A 131 10.33 -5.01 12.01
CA ILE A 131 9.11 -5.79 12.25
C ILE A 131 9.10 -6.97 11.31
N PRO A 132 8.75 -8.19 11.80
CA PRO A 132 8.64 -9.36 10.91
C PRO A 132 7.59 -9.14 9.83
N GLU A 133 7.89 -9.64 8.63
CA GLU A 133 7.02 -9.52 7.46
C GLU A 133 6.74 -10.87 6.83
N ILE A 134 5.62 -10.93 6.13
CA ILE A 134 5.19 -12.09 5.35
C ILE A 134 5.10 -11.65 3.89
N ARG A 135 5.65 -12.46 2.96
CA ARG A 135 5.55 -12.19 1.53
C ARG A 135 4.37 -12.95 0.93
N PHE A 136 3.57 -12.22 0.18
CA PHE A 136 2.41 -12.72 -0.54
C PHE A 136 2.66 -12.65 -2.04
N GLU A 137 2.10 -13.60 -2.78
CA GLU A 137 2.15 -13.61 -4.25
C GLU A 137 0.76 -13.83 -4.83
N TRP A 138 0.56 -13.20 -5.99
CA TRP A 138 -0.59 -13.43 -6.83
C TRP A 138 -0.13 -13.72 -8.25
N LYS A 139 -0.70 -14.74 -8.88
CA LYS A 139 -0.48 -15.06 -10.29
C LYS A 139 -1.82 -15.13 -11.01
N ARG A 140 -1.82 -14.64 -12.26
CA ARG A 140 -3.01 -14.72 -13.12
C ARG A 140 -3.37 -16.17 -13.43
#